data_0aa99211fbc347bb5b9d0acbaa020479
#
_entry.id   0aa99211fbc347bb5b9d0acbaa020479
#
_cell.length_a   1.000
_cell.length_b   1.000
_cell.length_c   1.000
_cell.angle_alpha   90.00
_cell.angle_beta   90.00
_cell.angle_gamma   90.00
#
_symmetry.space_group_name_H-M   'P 1'
#
loop_
_entity.id
_entity.type
_entity.pdbx_description
1 polymer ?
#
loop_
_entity_poly.entity_id
_entity_poly.type
_entity_poly.pdbx_seq_one_letter_code
_entity_poly.pdbx_strand_id
1 'polypeptide(L)'
;PMEWATSEISNKEIANRSLLIFLSVISLGAFEILPLVVASLLGVVSILFFKVLTIRQVIRSIDNNLLLLIVTSLALGQVIQVTGTANFLSEFLLQILEGSSPMTIILCFYVFVSITTNFISNNACAVLFSPIAIDIADKLLVDPKILAIALIFAVNTSFLTPLAYQTNLLVMGPGHYKFIDYVKFGLPLTILCWLIFYITFPIFYNV
;
A
#
# COMPACT_ATOMS: atom_id res chain seq x y z
N PRO A 1 28.70 -2.28 -21.03
CA PRO A 1 28.34 -1.16 -21.86
C PRO A 1 26.91 -0.80 -21.52
N MET A 2 26.72 0.44 -21.09
CA MET A 2 25.41 0.98 -20.71
C MET A 2 24.64 1.31 -21.98
N GLU A 3 23.68 0.49 -22.34
CA GLU A 3 22.65 0.83 -23.34
C GLU A 3 21.48 1.55 -22.66
N TRP A 4 21.79 2.65 -21.99
CA TRP A 4 20.81 3.54 -21.38
C TRP A 4 20.71 4.83 -22.16
N ALA A 5 20.37 4.85 -23.38
CA ALA A 5 19.91 6.10 -24.01
C ALA A 5 19.74 5.91 -25.51
N THR A 6 18.81 5.12 -25.91
CA THR A 6 17.98 5.61 -27.00
C THR A 6 16.81 6.32 -26.34
N SER A 7 17.01 7.56 -25.95
CA SER A 7 15.94 8.50 -25.81
C SER A 7 15.22 8.54 -27.15
N GLU A 8 14.18 7.74 -27.30
CA GLU A 8 13.19 7.98 -28.34
C GLU A 8 12.84 9.46 -28.18
N ILE A 9 13.14 10.25 -29.21
CA ILE A 9 12.76 11.66 -29.28
C ILE A 9 11.27 11.66 -29.09
N SER A 10 10.84 11.94 -27.87
CA SER A 10 9.43 11.96 -27.50
C SER A 10 8.76 12.99 -28.40
N ASN A 11 7.91 12.55 -29.30
CA ASN A 11 7.12 13.46 -30.13
C ASN A 11 6.27 14.32 -29.17
N LYS A 12 6.56 15.62 -29.08
CA LYS A 12 5.90 16.55 -28.17
C LYS A 12 4.37 16.48 -28.25
N GLU A 13 3.82 16.20 -29.44
CA GLU A 13 2.37 16.03 -29.61
C GLU A 13 1.85 14.79 -28.87
N ILE A 14 2.58 13.67 -28.94
CA ILE A 14 2.20 12.44 -28.26
C ILE A 14 2.31 12.63 -26.75
N ALA A 15 3.37 13.29 -26.28
CA ALA A 15 3.58 13.60 -24.87
C ALA A 15 2.44 14.48 -24.32
N ASN A 16 2.06 15.54 -25.05
CA ASN A 16 0.98 16.42 -24.63
C ASN A 16 -0.38 15.70 -24.60
N ARG A 17 -0.68 14.85 -25.59
CA ARG A 17 -1.91 14.03 -25.60
C ARG A 17 -1.95 13.07 -24.43
N SER A 18 -0.82 12.41 -24.16
CA SER A 18 -0.68 11.50 -23.01
C SER A 18 -0.94 12.23 -21.68
N LEU A 19 -0.33 13.42 -21.51
CA LEU A 19 -0.51 14.23 -20.33
C LEU A 19 -1.96 14.69 -20.15
N LEU A 20 -2.62 15.13 -21.22
CA LEU A 20 -4.03 15.55 -21.16
C LEU A 20 -4.96 14.40 -20.78
N ILE A 21 -4.77 13.21 -21.37
CA ILE A 21 -5.55 12.02 -21.00
C ILE A 21 -5.32 11.67 -19.53
N PHE A 22 -4.07 11.66 -19.07
CA PHE A 22 -3.72 11.35 -17.69
C PHE A 22 -4.36 12.34 -16.70
N LEU A 23 -4.24 13.64 -16.96
CA LEU A 23 -4.85 14.67 -16.12
C LEU A 23 -6.39 14.59 -16.13
N SER A 24 -7.02 14.27 -17.27
CA SER A 24 -8.48 14.10 -17.34
C SER A 24 -8.95 12.89 -16.52
N VAL A 25 -8.24 11.77 -16.54
CA VAL A 25 -8.55 10.59 -15.72
C VAL A 25 -8.47 10.91 -14.24
N ILE A 26 -7.37 11.59 -13.82
CA ILE A 26 -7.22 11.99 -12.42
C ILE A 26 -8.33 12.97 -12.02
N SER A 27 -8.61 13.98 -12.83
CA SER A 27 -9.65 14.95 -12.52
C SER A 27 -11.03 14.32 -12.38
N LEU A 28 -11.40 13.43 -13.29
CA LEU A 28 -12.68 12.71 -13.24
C LEU A 28 -12.82 11.85 -11.97
N GLY A 29 -11.73 11.23 -11.53
CA GLY A 29 -11.69 10.47 -10.28
C GLY A 29 -11.67 11.35 -9.03
N ALA A 30 -10.86 12.43 -9.03
CA ALA A 30 -10.70 13.32 -7.89
C ALA A 30 -11.96 14.13 -7.57
N PHE A 31 -12.72 14.53 -8.60
CA PHE A 31 -14.01 15.21 -8.45
C PHE A 31 -15.19 14.24 -8.28
N GLU A 32 -14.92 12.93 -8.14
CA GLU A 32 -15.95 11.89 -7.95
C GLU A 32 -17.02 11.86 -9.06
N ILE A 33 -16.72 12.43 -10.24
CA ILE A 33 -17.62 12.43 -11.40
C ILE A 33 -17.82 11.00 -11.93
N LEU A 34 -16.74 10.21 -11.91
CA LEU A 34 -16.73 8.80 -12.27
C LEU A 34 -15.89 8.00 -11.28
N PRO A 35 -16.27 6.73 -10.99
CA PRO A 35 -15.41 5.83 -10.25
C PRO A 35 -14.03 5.74 -10.94
N LEU A 36 -12.95 5.79 -10.16
CA LEU A 36 -11.57 5.83 -10.68
C LEU A 36 -11.28 4.66 -11.65
N VAL A 37 -11.86 3.48 -11.39
CA VAL A 37 -11.76 2.31 -12.27
C VAL A 37 -12.34 2.60 -13.67
N VAL A 38 -13.52 3.22 -13.72
CA VAL A 38 -14.18 3.58 -14.98
C VAL A 38 -13.39 4.65 -15.69
N ALA A 39 -12.96 5.69 -14.98
CA ALA A 39 -12.15 6.78 -15.53
C ALA A 39 -10.82 6.24 -16.11
N SER A 40 -10.13 5.32 -15.43
CA SER A 40 -8.89 4.72 -15.93
C SER A 40 -9.10 3.83 -17.15
N LEU A 41 -10.18 3.04 -17.21
CA LEU A 41 -10.52 2.26 -18.40
C LEU A 41 -10.80 3.15 -19.61
N LEU A 42 -11.55 4.25 -19.42
CA LEU A 42 -11.76 5.25 -20.46
C LEU A 42 -10.43 5.91 -20.89
N GLY A 43 -9.52 6.13 -19.95
CA GLY A 43 -8.16 6.60 -20.22
C GLY A 43 -7.39 5.65 -21.14
N VAL A 44 -7.41 4.35 -20.86
CA VAL A 44 -6.77 3.33 -21.70
C VAL A 44 -7.38 3.31 -23.11
N VAL A 45 -8.71 3.35 -23.21
CA VAL A 45 -9.40 3.41 -24.51
C VAL A 45 -9.00 4.69 -25.27
N SER A 46 -8.93 5.82 -24.60
CA SER A 46 -8.51 7.10 -25.19
C SER A 46 -7.06 7.05 -25.69
N ILE A 47 -6.13 6.47 -24.93
CA ILE A 47 -4.73 6.27 -25.34
C ILE A 47 -4.63 5.46 -26.63
N LEU A 48 -5.43 4.40 -26.76
CA LEU A 48 -5.48 3.58 -27.97
C LEU A 48 -6.15 4.31 -29.15
N PHE A 49 -7.26 5.00 -28.90
CA PHE A 49 -8.01 5.74 -29.91
C PHE A 49 -7.18 6.88 -30.52
N PHE A 50 -6.50 7.66 -29.70
CA PHE A 50 -5.61 8.75 -30.15
C PHE A 50 -4.24 8.24 -30.60
N LYS A 51 -4.04 6.92 -30.67
CA LYS A 51 -2.78 6.27 -31.11
C LYS A 51 -1.54 6.77 -30.34
N VAL A 52 -1.72 7.09 -29.08
CA VAL A 52 -0.61 7.44 -28.17
C VAL A 52 0.27 6.23 -27.93
N LEU A 53 -0.37 5.07 -27.70
CA LEU A 53 0.28 3.77 -27.57
C LEU A 53 -0.39 2.73 -28.50
N THR A 54 0.38 1.74 -28.90
CA THR A 54 -0.13 0.56 -29.59
C THR A 54 -0.64 -0.48 -28.60
N ILE A 55 -1.56 -1.35 -29.03
CA ILE A 55 -2.07 -2.46 -28.20
C ILE A 55 -0.92 -3.30 -27.62
N ARG A 56 0.15 -3.56 -28.40
CA ARG A 56 1.33 -4.30 -27.91
C ARG A 56 2.05 -3.58 -26.78
N GLN A 57 2.16 -2.26 -26.86
CA GLN A 57 2.79 -1.46 -25.79
C GLN A 57 1.93 -1.47 -24.53
N VAL A 58 0.61 -1.35 -24.66
CA VAL A 58 -0.32 -1.45 -23.51
C VAL A 58 -0.21 -2.81 -22.85
N ILE A 59 -0.22 -3.92 -23.61
CA ILE A 59 -0.07 -5.26 -23.03
C ILE A 59 1.29 -5.43 -22.33
N ARG A 60 2.37 -4.89 -22.91
CA ARG A 60 3.71 -4.93 -22.30
C ARG A 60 3.83 -4.07 -21.03
N SER A 61 2.98 -3.07 -20.86
CA SER A 61 2.95 -2.23 -19.67
C SER A 61 2.30 -2.93 -18.47
N ILE A 62 1.61 -4.05 -18.70
CA ILE A 62 1.04 -4.86 -17.61
C ILE A 62 2.18 -5.57 -16.91
N ASP A 63 2.37 -5.25 -15.64
CA ASP A 63 3.34 -5.94 -14.79
C ASP A 63 2.76 -7.28 -14.31
N ASN A 64 3.24 -8.36 -14.92
CA ASN A 64 2.82 -9.72 -14.57
C ASN A 64 3.13 -10.06 -13.10
N ASN A 65 4.20 -9.49 -12.52
CA ASN A 65 4.54 -9.73 -11.12
C ASN A 65 3.48 -9.09 -10.20
N LEU A 66 2.99 -7.89 -10.55
CA LEU A 66 1.89 -7.26 -9.82
C LEU A 66 0.60 -8.09 -9.90
N LEU A 67 0.25 -8.61 -11.09
CA LEU A 67 -0.92 -9.49 -11.24
C LEU A 67 -0.80 -10.76 -10.40
N LEU A 68 0.34 -11.44 -10.47
CA LEU A 68 0.61 -12.63 -9.67
C LEU A 68 0.58 -12.32 -8.16
N LEU A 69 1.16 -11.19 -7.76
CA LEU A 69 1.12 -10.74 -6.38
C LEU A 69 -0.32 -10.52 -5.90
N ILE A 70 -1.17 -9.85 -6.68
CA ILE A 70 -2.58 -9.64 -6.32
C ILE A 70 -3.32 -10.97 -6.18
N VAL A 71 -3.18 -11.88 -7.16
CA VAL A 71 -3.86 -13.18 -7.15
C VAL A 71 -3.41 -14.04 -5.98
N THR A 72 -2.11 -14.17 -5.75
CA THR A 72 -1.57 -14.95 -4.64
C THR A 72 -1.93 -14.35 -3.29
N SER A 73 -2.00 -13.04 -3.21
CA SER A 73 -2.40 -12.29 -2.04
C SER A 73 -3.86 -12.55 -1.67
N LEU A 74 -4.77 -12.49 -2.64
CA LEU A 74 -6.19 -12.80 -2.44
C LEU A 74 -6.37 -14.26 -2.00
N ALA A 75 -5.65 -15.19 -2.63
CA ALA A 75 -5.68 -16.61 -2.25
C ALA A 75 -5.18 -16.80 -0.80
N LEU A 76 -4.08 -16.17 -0.41
CA LEU A 76 -3.55 -16.24 0.95
C LEU A 76 -4.54 -15.64 1.97
N GLY A 77 -5.13 -14.48 1.67
CA GLY A 77 -6.15 -13.87 2.52
C GLY A 77 -7.35 -14.80 2.73
N GLN A 78 -7.79 -15.49 1.67
CA GLN A 78 -8.87 -16.48 1.75
C GLN A 78 -8.46 -17.68 2.64
N VAL A 79 -7.24 -18.18 2.50
CA VAL A 79 -6.73 -19.26 3.36
C VAL A 79 -6.75 -18.85 4.83
N ILE A 80 -6.26 -17.67 5.16
CA ILE A 80 -6.23 -17.13 6.53
C ILE A 80 -7.64 -17.04 7.14
N GLN A 81 -8.64 -16.64 6.33
CA GLN A 81 -10.04 -16.61 6.78
C GLN A 81 -10.62 -18.01 6.98
N VAL A 82 -10.50 -18.90 5.98
CA VAL A 82 -11.10 -20.24 6.01
C VAL A 82 -10.47 -21.13 7.08
N THR A 83 -9.17 -20.97 7.35
CA THR A 83 -8.48 -21.73 8.42
C THR A 83 -8.79 -21.21 9.83
N GLY A 84 -9.48 -20.09 9.97
CA GLY A 84 -9.72 -19.45 11.27
C GLY A 84 -8.49 -18.77 11.88
N THR A 85 -7.39 -18.66 11.12
CA THR A 85 -6.14 -18.05 11.59
C THR A 85 -6.36 -16.56 11.93
N ALA A 86 -7.20 -15.86 11.16
CA ALA A 86 -7.54 -14.47 11.43
C ALA A 86 -8.22 -14.34 12.81
N ASN A 87 -9.22 -15.19 13.06
CA ASN A 87 -9.96 -15.20 14.33
C ASN A 87 -9.03 -15.53 15.51
N PHE A 88 -8.16 -16.54 15.38
CA PHE A 88 -7.19 -16.88 16.42
C PHE A 88 -6.25 -15.74 16.77
N LEU A 89 -5.69 -15.07 15.76
CA LEU A 89 -4.76 -13.96 15.97
C LEU A 89 -5.45 -12.71 16.56
N SER A 90 -6.66 -12.42 16.11
CA SER A 90 -7.43 -11.30 16.66
C SER A 90 -7.85 -11.57 18.11
N GLU A 91 -8.31 -12.78 18.46
CA GLU A 91 -8.61 -13.16 19.82
C GLU A 91 -7.40 -13.09 20.73
N PHE A 92 -6.26 -13.58 20.28
CA PHE A 92 -5.01 -13.51 21.02
C PHE A 92 -4.62 -12.05 21.34
N LEU A 93 -4.74 -11.15 20.35
CA LEU A 93 -4.46 -9.73 20.55
C LEU A 93 -5.45 -9.08 21.52
N LEU A 94 -6.75 -9.40 21.37
CA LEU A 94 -7.79 -8.86 22.26
C LEU A 94 -7.68 -9.38 23.68
N GLN A 95 -7.25 -10.63 23.88
CA GLN A 95 -7.00 -11.18 25.23
C GLN A 95 -5.85 -10.48 25.92
N ILE A 96 -4.75 -10.18 25.21
CA ILE A 96 -3.61 -9.44 25.78
C ILE A 96 -4.03 -8.01 26.16
N LEU A 97 -4.96 -7.43 25.42
CA LEU A 97 -5.42 -6.05 25.60
C LEU A 97 -6.80 -5.97 26.28
N GLU A 98 -7.18 -7.00 27.02
CA GLU A 98 -8.47 -7.06 27.70
C GLU A 98 -8.66 -5.85 28.62
N GLY A 99 -9.81 -5.18 28.51
CA GLY A 99 -10.12 -3.97 29.26
C GLY A 99 -9.50 -2.68 28.70
N SER A 100 -8.75 -2.75 27.61
CA SER A 100 -8.20 -1.56 26.96
C SER A 100 -9.24 -0.87 26.08
N SER A 101 -9.06 0.45 25.86
CA SER A 101 -9.93 1.19 24.94
C SER A 101 -9.75 0.71 23.48
N PRO A 102 -10.79 0.84 22.62
CA PRO A 102 -10.66 0.51 21.21
C PRO A 102 -9.46 1.18 20.52
N MET A 103 -9.22 2.44 20.86
CA MET A 103 -8.05 3.19 20.36
C MET A 103 -6.72 2.52 20.72
N THR A 104 -6.59 2.01 21.95
CA THR A 104 -5.38 1.30 22.38
C THR A 104 -5.15 0.04 21.57
N ILE A 105 -6.21 -0.71 21.29
CA ILE A 105 -6.17 -1.92 20.49
C ILE A 105 -5.75 -1.60 19.06
N ILE A 106 -6.34 -0.57 18.45
CA ILE A 106 -5.99 -0.10 17.10
C ILE A 106 -4.52 0.34 17.04
N LEU A 107 -4.04 1.07 18.05
CA LEU A 107 -2.65 1.51 18.13
C LEU A 107 -1.69 0.31 18.27
N CYS A 108 -2.01 -0.66 19.12
CA CYS A 108 -1.20 -1.88 19.27
C CYS A 108 -1.17 -2.68 17.95
N PHE A 109 -2.30 -2.80 17.28
CA PHE A 109 -2.37 -3.42 15.95
C PHE A 109 -1.49 -2.66 14.93
N TYR A 110 -1.61 -1.33 14.89
CA TYR A 110 -0.78 -0.47 14.04
C TYR A 110 0.72 -0.69 14.30
N VAL A 111 1.16 -0.65 15.55
CA VAL A 111 2.57 -0.83 15.92
C VAL A 111 3.05 -2.23 15.55
N PHE A 112 2.25 -3.25 15.80
CA PHE A 112 2.59 -4.64 15.47
C PHE A 112 2.77 -4.84 13.96
N VAL A 113 1.84 -4.35 13.16
CA VAL A 113 1.93 -4.41 11.69
C VAL A 113 3.10 -3.58 11.18
N SER A 114 3.31 -2.38 11.74
CA SER A 114 4.43 -1.50 11.38
C SER A 114 5.80 -2.13 11.67
N ILE A 115 5.95 -2.90 12.73
CA ILE A 115 7.16 -3.67 12.99
C ILE A 115 7.29 -4.80 11.98
N THR A 116 6.22 -5.55 11.74
CA THR A 116 6.21 -6.71 10.86
C THR A 116 6.54 -6.35 9.41
N THR A 117 6.03 -5.22 8.91
CA THR A 117 6.30 -4.76 7.54
C THR A 117 7.77 -4.43 7.28
N ASN A 118 8.56 -4.23 8.32
CA ASN A 118 10.01 -4.03 8.17
C ASN A 118 10.80 -5.32 7.91
N PHE A 119 10.17 -6.49 8.09
CA PHE A 119 10.77 -7.81 7.82
C PHE A 119 10.12 -8.50 6.61
N ILE A 120 8.86 -8.19 6.34
CA ILE A 120 8.08 -8.74 5.24
C ILE A 120 7.65 -7.58 4.34
N SER A 121 7.52 -7.80 3.02
CA SER A 121 7.12 -6.73 2.11
C SER A 121 5.77 -6.09 2.50
N ASN A 122 5.61 -4.79 2.24
CA ASN A 122 4.38 -4.05 2.52
C ASN A 122 3.14 -4.73 1.94
N ASN A 123 3.24 -5.20 0.71
CA ASN A 123 2.14 -5.87 0.02
C ASN A 123 1.74 -7.18 0.72
N ALA A 124 2.72 -7.98 1.12
CA ALA A 124 2.47 -9.23 1.85
C ALA A 124 1.85 -8.95 3.23
N CYS A 125 2.34 -7.92 3.95
CA CYS A 125 1.74 -7.48 5.21
C CYS A 125 0.31 -7.01 5.03
N ALA A 126 0.03 -6.16 4.04
CA ALA A 126 -1.32 -5.67 3.77
C ALA A 126 -2.30 -6.82 3.60
N VAL A 127 -1.91 -7.84 2.83
CA VAL A 127 -2.76 -9.01 2.58
C VAL A 127 -2.93 -9.88 3.80
N LEU A 128 -1.83 -10.18 4.51
CA LEU A 128 -1.84 -11.02 5.69
C LEU A 128 -2.73 -10.43 6.80
N PHE A 129 -2.61 -9.12 7.03
CA PHE A 129 -3.31 -8.46 8.12
C PHE A 129 -4.69 -7.92 7.77
N SER A 130 -5.09 -7.86 6.49
CA SER A 130 -6.43 -7.42 6.10
C SER A 130 -7.57 -8.24 6.73
N PRO A 131 -7.58 -9.59 6.68
CA PRO A 131 -8.63 -10.37 7.31
C PRO A 131 -8.59 -10.24 8.84
N ILE A 132 -7.41 -10.07 9.45
CA ILE A 132 -7.27 -9.86 10.90
C ILE A 132 -7.84 -8.50 11.30
N ALA A 133 -7.56 -7.46 10.51
CA ALA A 133 -8.10 -6.12 10.73
C ALA A 133 -9.64 -6.11 10.71
N ILE A 134 -10.25 -6.81 9.74
CA ILE A 134 -11.72 -6.94 9.64
C ILE A 134 -12.26 -7.66 10.87
N ASP A 135 -11.67 -8.77 11.26
CA ASP A 135 -12.14 -9.55 12.42
C ASP A 135 -12.01 -8.78 13.74
N ILE A 136 -10.92 -8.01 13.91
CA ILE A 136 -10.78 -7.10 15.07
C ILE A 136 -11.88 -6.02 15.05
N ALA A 137 -12.15 -5.42 13.88
CA ALA A 137 -13.17 -4.39 13.76
C ALA A 137 -14.56 -4.91 14.15
N ASP A 138 -14.91 -6.10 13.68
CA ASP A 138 -16.18 -6.76 13.99
C ASP A 138 -16.31 -7.03 15.50
N LYS A 139 -15.23 -7.48 16.15
CA LYS A 139 -15.20 -7.74 17.60
C LYS A 139 -15.25 -6.47 18.45
N LEU A 140 -14.67 -5.38 17.97
CA LEU A 140 -14.72 -4.07 18.61
C LEU A 140 -16.01 -3.31 18.31
N LEU A 141 -16.85 -3.81 17.39
CA LEU A 141 -18.07 -3.14 16.90
C LEU A 141 -17.77 -1.75 16.29
N VAL A 142 -16.62 -1.61 15.63
CA VAL A 142 -16.22 -0.40 14.89
C VAL A 142 -16.30 -0.63 13.38
N ASP A 143 -16.40 0.47 12.61
CA ASP A 143 -16.40 0.36 11.14
C ASP A 143 -15.10 -0.30 10.66
N PRO A 144 -15.16 -1.41 9.88
CA PRO A 144 -13.97 -2.06 9.31
C PRO A 144 -13.03 -1.13 8.52
N LYS A 145 -13.57 -0.03 7.98
CA LYS A 145 -12.77 1.00 7.31
C LYS A 145 -11.73 1.62 8.23
N ILE A 146 -12.02 1.75 9.52
CA ILE A 146 -11.13 2.33 10.52
C ILE A 146 -9.86 1.47 10.63
N LEU A 147 -10.03 0.15 10.81
CA LEU A 147 -8.92 -0.80 10.89
C LEU A 147 -8.19 -0.93 9.55
N ALA A 148 -8.90 -0.88 8.42
CA ALA A 148 -8.29 -0.89 7.09
C ALA A 148 -7.39 0.34 6.87
N ILE A 149 -7.81 1.52 7.31
CA ILE A 149 -7.00 2.74 7.24
C ILE A 149 -5.79 2.64 8.16
N ALA A 150 -5.96 2.16 9.40
CA ALA A 150 -4.86 1.91 10.31
C ALA A 150 -3.84 0.93 9.70
N LEU A 151 -4.31 -0.14 9.06
CA LEU A 151 -3.47 -1.09 8.33
C LEU A 151 -2.68 -0.42 7.20
N ILE A 152 -3.33 0.40 6.37
CA ILE A 152 -2.66 1.12 5.28
C ILE A 152 -1.54 2.00 5.81
N PHE A 153 -1.78 2.76 6.87
CA PHE A 153 -0.73 3.57 7.49
C PHE A 153 0.39 2.72 8.08
N ALA A 154 0.05 1.62 8.74
CA ALA A 154 1.02 0.72 9.36
C ALA A 154 1.97 0.09 8.33
N VAL A 155 1.45 -0.49 7.25
CA VAL A 155 2.27 -1.16 6.23
C VAL A 155 3.17 -0.18 5.47
N ASN A 156 2.79 1.09 5.40
CA ASN A 156 3.63 2.13 4.78
C ASN A 156 4.71 2.69 5.73
N THR A 157 4.75 2.26 6.99
CA THR A 157 5.79 2.65 7.96
C THR A 157 7.03 1.72 7.85
N SER A 158 7.54 1.55 6.65
CA SER A 158 8.59 0.60 6.27
C SER A 158 9.95 1.27 6.13
N PHE A 159 10.43 1.92 7.20
CA PHE A 159 11.65 2.74 7.18
C PHE A 159 12.86 2.09 7.87
N LEU A 160 12.64 1.07 8.72
CA LEU A 160 13.68 0.52 9.59
C LEU A 160 14.68 -0.37 8.87
N THR A 161 14.29 -0.98 7.74
CA THR A 161 15.17 -1.91 7.03
C THR A 161 15.16 -1.65 5.53
N PRO A 162 16.24 -1.99 4.82
CA PRO A 162 16.26 -1.94 3.36
C PRO A 162 15.34 -3.00 2.73
N LEU A 163 15.02 -4.07 3.46
CA LEU A 163 14.20 -5.19 2.96
C LEU A 163 12.69 -4.86 2.93
N ALA A 164 12.28 -3.90 3.75
CA ALA A 164 10.88 -3.54 3.93
C ALA A 164 10.21 -3.05 2.64
N TYR A 165 10.94 -2.30 1.84
CA TYR A 165 10.41 -1.71 0.62
C TYR A 165 11.43 -1.76 -0.52
N GLN A 166 10.94 -2.09 -1.72
CA GLN A 166 11.80 -2.29 -2.90
C GLN A 166 12.68 -1.08 -3.22
N THR A 167 12.14 0.13 -3.05
CA THR A 167 12.90 1.37 -3.28
C THR A 167 14.06 1.52 -2.30
N ASN A 168 13.89 1.12 -1.04
CA ASN A 168 14.96 1.15 -0.04
C ASN A 168 16.14 0.27 -0.50
N LEU A 169 15.83 -0.91 -1.03
CA LEU A 169 16.84 -1.84 -1.55
C LEU A 169 17.56 -1.26 -2.78
N LEU A 170 16.81 -0.62 -3.68
CA LEU A 170 17.36 -0.03 -4.90
C LEU A 170 18.34 1.12 -4.62
N VAL A 171 18.08 1.96 -3.61
CA VAL A 171 18.96 3.09 -3.29
C VAL A 171 20.13 2.68 -2.39
N MET A 172 20.09 1.51 -1.76
CA MET A 172 21.14 1.02 -0.86
C MET A 172 22.50 0.91 -1.56
N GLY A 173 22.52 0.31 -2.75
CA GLY A 173 23.75 0.13 -3.53
C GLY A 173 24.35 1.44 -4.02
N PRO A 174 23.64 2.23 -4.85
CA PRO A 174 24.15 3.51 -5.37
C PRO A 174 24.47 4.54 -4.28
N GLY A 175 23.70 4.54 -3.18
CA GLY A 175 23.87 5.45 -2.04
C GLY A 175 24.93 5.01 -1.05
N HIS A 176 25.54 3.83 -1.23
CA HIS A 176 26.51 3.23 -0.28
C HIS A 176 25.99 3.13 1.16
N TYR A 177 24.65 3.02 1.33
CA TYR A 177 24.04 2.89 2.63
C TYR A 177 24.27 1.50 3.22
N LYS A 178 24.48 1.47 4.54
CA LYS A 178 24.54 0.23 5.33
C LYS A 178 23.20 -0.04 5.99
N PHE A 179 22.95 -1.28 6.34
CA PHE A 179 21.72 -1.66 7.07
C PHE A 179 21.48 -0.80 8.31
N ILE A 180 22.55 -0.49 9.05
CA ILE A 180 22.47 0.30 10.27
C ILE A 180 22.03 1.76 10.03
N ASP A 181 22.24 2.29 8.83
CA ASP A 181 21.83 3.64 8.49
C ASP A 181 20.30 3.71 8.39
N TYR A 182 19.65 2.68 7.83
CA TYR A 182 18.19 2.55 7.83
C TYR A 182 17.64 2.51 9.25
N VAL A 183 18.25 1.74 10.15
CA VAL A 183 17.82 1.71 11.55
C VAL A 183 17.98 3.08 12.22
N LYS A 184 19.12 3.74 12.04
CA LYS A 184 19.40 5.04 12.67
C LYS A 184 18.44 6.15 12.24
N PHE A 185 18.15 6.22 10.95
CA PHE A 185 17.27 7.26 10.41
C PHE A 185 15.81 6.83 10.37
N GLY A 186 15.55 5.54 10.15
CA GLY A 186 14.21 4.99 10.09
C GLY A 186 13.53 4.88 11.46
N LEU A 187 14.28 4.60 12.54
CA LEU A 187 13.69 4.47 13.88
C LEU A 187 13.04 5.76 14.37
N PRO A 188 13.71 6.91 14.34
CA PRO A 188 13.08 8.18 14.74
C PRO A 188 11.86 8.49 13.88
N LEU A 189 11.92 8.24 12.57
CA LEU A 189 10.82 8.47 11.64
C LEU A 189 9.64 7.54 11.95
N THR A 190 9.89 6.27 12.22
CA THR A 190 8.85 5.31 12.62
C THR A 190 8.16 5.72 13.91
N ILE A 191 8.93 6.13 14.94
CA ILE A 191 8.37 6.62 16.20
C ILE A 191 7.54 7.88 15.96
N LEU A 192 8.01 8.79 15.13
CA LEU A 192 7.27 10.00 14.77
C LEU A 192 5.93 9.66 14.08
N CYS A 193 5.93 8.69 13.15
CA CYS A 193 4.69 8.21 12.52
C CYS A 193 3.72 7.61 13.54
N TRP A 194 4.21 6.83 14.52
CA TRP A 194 3.36 6.29 15.61
C TRP A 194 2.75 7.38 16.46
N LEU A 195 3.55 8.41 16.82
CA LEU A 195 3.05 9.55 17.60
C LEU A 195 2.02 10.37 16.81
N ILE A 196 2.30 10.65 15.56
CA ILE A 196 1.35 11.37 14.69
C ILE A 196 0.05 10.55 14.56
N PHE A 197 0.14 9.26 14.31
CA PHE A 197 -1.02 8.38 14.23
C PHE A 197 -1.83 8.41 15.53
N TYR A 198 -1.18 8.26 16.69
CA TYR A 198 -1.82 8.30 17.99
C TYR A 198 -2.58 9.62 18.24
N ILE A 199 -1.99 10.76 17.85
CA ILE A 199 -2.59 12.09 18.07
C ILE A 199 -3.71 12.39 17.06
N THR A 200 -3.48 12.07 15.79
CA THR A 200 -4.40 12.49 14.71
C THR A 200 -5.56 11.52 14.50
N PHE A 201 -5.33 10.22 14.66
CA PHE A 201 -6.33 9.21 14.35
C PHE A 201 -7.65 9.36 15.14
N PRO A 202 -7.65 9.59 16.48
CA PRO A 202 -8.89 9.80 17.23
C PRO A 202 -9.66 11.06 16.80
N ILE A 203 -8.93 12.10 16.33
CA ILE A 203 -9.56 13.36 15.91
C ILE A 203 -10.44 13.14 14.66
N PHE A 204 -10.01 12.25 13.76
CA PHE A 204 -10.72 12.00 12.50
C PHE A 204 -11.77 10.88 12.60
N TYR A 205 -11.60 9.93 13.50
CA TYR A 205 -12.41 8.71 13.53
C TYR A 205 -13.25 8.51 14.80
N ASN A 206 -13.23 9.45 15.77
CA ASN A 206 -14.03 9.41 17.01
C ASN A 206 -13.96 8.05 17.73
N VAL A 207 -12.77 7.48 17.90
CA VAL A 207 -12.53 6.16 18.50
C VAL A 207 -11.92 6.28 19.90
#